data_525152abf9c5f315d21876182a4ffd24
#
_entry.id   525152abf9c5f315d21876182a4ffd24
#
_cell.length_a   1.000
_cell.length_b   1.000
_cell.length_c   1.000
_cell.angle_alpha   90.00
_cell.angle_beta   90.00
_cell.angle_gamma   90.00
#
_symmetry.space_group_name_H-M   'P 1'
#
loop_
_entity.id
_entity.type
_entity.pdbx_description
1 polymer ?
#
loop_
_entity_poly.entity_id
_entity_poly.type
_entity_poly.pdbx_seq_one_letter_code
_entity_poly.pdbx_strand_id
1 'polypeptide(L)'
;TFAGESILKQYYDSLDIYKGEYIVEKIDGGFRKKIELIPFEAYREALANAIVHRTWDINANTKIEMYQDKIIISSPGGLDGDMTKEDYIKGNYSYLRNPIIANVFRRLNIIEAFATGIKRINEAYKNAYVKPTYNVTPSAISITLPVIEDYSLSLNEAKVIDSIKDNYLYSRTDIEKLSGFTKDKLIILLASLQEKGLIEKSGKGRATYYKKK
;
A
#
# COMPACT_ATOMS: atom_id res chain seq x y z
N THR A 1 -15.70 -4.06 17.52
CA THR A 1 -16.65 -4.80 16.66
C THR A 1 -17.84 -3.91 16.39
N PHE A 2 -18.23 -3.76 15.13
CA PHE A 2 -19.37 -2.96 14.71
C PHE A 2 -20.61 -3.87 14.47
N ALA A 3 -20.97 -4.71 15.42
CA ALA A 3 -22.11 -5.59 15.29
C ALA A 3 -23.43 -4.82 15.52
N GLY A 4 -24.46 -5.10 14.69
CA GLY A 4 -25.79 -4.49 14.83
C GLY A 4 -25.96 -3.09 14.23
N GLU A 5 -24.88 -2.50 13.70
CA GLU A 5 -24.90 -1.18 13.06
C GLU A 5 -25.15 -1.29 11.55
N SER A 6 -25.69 -0.23 10.93
CA SER A 6 -25.82 -0.19 9.48
C SER A 6 -24.47 -0.23 8.79
N ILE A 7 -24.43 -0.80 7.57
CA ILE A 7 -23.20 -0.89 6.76
C ILE A 7 -22.57 0.49 6.54
N LEU A 8 -23.40 1.52 6.32
CA LEU A 8 -22.91 2.89 6.14
C LEU A 8 -22.24 3.42 7.41
N LYS A 9 -22.86 3.18 8.58
CA LYS A 9 -22.25 3.59 9.84
C LYS A 9 -20.92 2.86 10.07
N GLN A 10 -20.89 1.53 9.86
CA GLN A 10 -19.66 0.75 9.96
C GLN A 10 -18.55 1.28 9.03
N TYR A 11 -18.92 1.68 7.81
CA TYR A 11 -18.00 2.29 6.85
C TYR A 11 -17.40 3.60 7.38
N TYR A 12 -18.23 4.55 7.84
CA TYR A 12 -17.77 5.84 8.33
C TYR A 12 -16.99 5.73 9.64
N ASP A 13 -17.45 4.92 10.59
CA ASP A 13 -16.73 4.67 11.84
C ASP A 13 -15.33 4.09 11.58
N SER A 14 -15.22 3.22 10.57
CA SER A 14 -13.93 2.65 10.16
C SER A 14 -13.00 3.71 9.56
N LEU A 15 -13.52 4.67 8.78
CA LEU A 15 -12.74 5.79 8.28
C LEU A 15 -12.25 6.70 9.42
N ASP A 16 -13.06 6.90 10.44
CA ASP A 16 -12.67 7.76 11.57
C ASP A 16 -11.59 7.11 12.45
N ILE A 17 -11.66 5.79 12.67
CA ILE A 17 -10.57 5.05 13.32
C ILE A 17 -9.29 5.16 12.48
N TYR A 18 -9.35 4.94 11.17
CA TYR A 18 -8.20 5.09 10.28
C TYR A 18 -7.55 6.48 10.41
N LYS A 19 -8.35 7.55 10.41
CA LYS A 19 -7.84 8.93 10.53
C LYS A 19 -7.11 9.15 11.86
N GLY A 20 -7.60 8.55 12.95
CA GLY A 20 -6.97 8.64 14.27
C GLY A 20 -5.63 7.91 14.33
N GLU A 21 -5.48 6.79 13.64
CA GLU A 21 -4.32 5.92 13.75
C GLU A 21 -3.25 6.19 12.67
N TYR A 22 -3.66 6.55 11.44
CA TYR A 22 -2.76 6.63 10.28
C TYR A 22 -2.61 8.02 9.65
N ILE A 23 -3.25 9.05 10.23
CA ILE A 23 -2.97 10.45 9.87
C ILE A 23 -2.25 11.09 11.06
N VAL A 24 -0.97 11.39 10.86
CA VAL A 24 -0.12 12.01 11.88
C VAL A 24 0.21 13.45 11.52
N GLU A 25 0.45 14.29 12.52
CA GLU A 25 0.96 15.64 12.32
C GLU A 25 2.48 15.66 12.53
N LYS A 26 3.20 16.17 11.54
CA LYS A 26 4.65 16.41 11.62
C LYS A 26 4.94 17.90 11.51
N ILE A 27 5.91 18.37 12.30
CA ILE A 27 6.40 19.74 12.18
C ILE A 27 7.56 19.73 11.18
N ASP A 28 7.41 20.49 10.10
CA ASP A 28 8.42 20.65 9.07
C ASP A 28 8.65 22.15 8.84
N GLY A 29 9.89 22.63 9.08
CA GLY A 29 10.25 24.03 8.92
C GLY A 29 9.39 25.04 9.67
N GLY A 30 8.79 24.64 10.82
CA GLY A 30 7.89 25.49 11.60
C GLY A 30 6.41 25.41 11.22
N PHE A 31 6.06 24.64 10.19
CA PHE A 31 4.68 24.40 9.78
C PHE A 31 4.21 23.00 10.18
N ARG A 32 2.92 22.90 10.57
CA ARG A 32 2.28 21.60 10.81
C ARG A 32 1.82 21.02 9.47
N LYS A 33 2.28 19.81 9.16
CA LYS A 33 1.88 19.06 7.96
C LYS A 33 1.20 17.76 8.39
N LYS A 34 0.04 17.48 7.84
CA LYS A 34 -0.60 16.16 7.98
C LYS A 34 0.04 15.18 7.01
N ILE A 35 0.43 14.03 7.53
CA ILE A 35 1.04 12.95 6.77
C ILE A 35 0.11 11.74 6.88
N GLU A 36 -0.24 11.18 5.75
CA GLU A 36 -0.95 9.91 5.65
C GLU A 36 0.08 8.78 5.63
N LEU A 37 0.18 8.02 6.72
CA LEU A 37 1.07 6.86 6.81
C LEU A 37 0.66 5.75 5.82
N ILE A 38 -0.62 5.63 5.55
CA ILE A 38 -1.23 4.84 4.47
C ILE A 38 -2.09 5.82 3.67
N PRO A 39 -2.03 5.86 2.33
CA PRO A 39 -2.86 6.79 1.57
C PRO A 39 -4.34 6.61 1.87
N PHE A 40 -5.01 7.69 2.26
CA PHE A 40 -6.45 7.66 2.61
C PHE A 40 -7.31 7.12 1.49
N GLU A 41 -7.00 7.51 0.25
CA GLU A 41 -7.72 7.03 -0.91
C GLU A 41 -7.61 5.50 -1.08
N ALA A 42 -6.44 4.93 -0.85
CA ALA A 42 -6.24 3.49 -0.93
C ALA A 42 -7.03 2.74 0.15
N TYR A 43 -7.02 3.25 1.39
CA TYR A 43 -7.80 2.66 2.48
C TYR A 43 -9.30 2.72 2.19
N ARG A 44 -9.80 3.89 1.79
CA ARG A 44 -11.21 4.13 1.44
C ARG A 44 -11.70 3.18 0.34
N GLU A 45 -10.91 3.03 -0.74
CA GLU A 45 -11.24 2.14 -1.84
C GLU A 45 -11.19 0.66 -1.43
N ALA A 46 -10.18 0.24 -0.67
CA ALA A 46 -10.08 -1.13 -0.20
C ALA A 46 -11.23 -1.51 0.74
N LEU A 47 -11.64 -0.60 1.63
CA LEU A 47 -12.78 -0.78 2.53
C LEU A 47 -14.10 -0.87 1.76
N ALA A 48 -14.33 0.04 0.82
CA ALA A 48 -15.53 0.03 -0.01
C ALA A 48 -15.62 -1.26 -0.84
N ASN A 49 -14.52 -1.70 -1.45
CA ASN A 49 -14.43 -2.95 -2.19
C ASN A 49 -14.74 -4.16 -1.30
N ALA A 50 -14.20 -4.19 -0.08
CA ALA A 50 -14.45 -5.28 0.86
C ALA A 50 -15.93 -5.41 1.27
N ILE A 51 -16.66 -4.31 1.29
CA ILE A 51 -18.10 -4.29 1.59
C ILE A 51 -18.94 -4.65 0.35
N VAL A 52 -18.67 -3.99 -0.78
CA VAL A 52 -19.46 -4.15 -2.01
C VAL A 52 -19.30 -5.54 -2.63
N HIS A 53 -18.11 -6.13 -2.53
CA HIS A 53 -17.80 -7.45 -3.11
C HIS A 53 -17.88 -8.61 -2.11
N ARG A 54 -18.31 -8.36 -0.86
CA ARG A 54 -18.51 -9.41 0.13
C ARG A 54 -19.55 -10.43 -0.33
N THR A 55 -19.30 -11.72 -0.08
CA THR A 55 -20.32 -12.77 -0.16
C THR A 55 -21.11 -12.79 1.14
N TRP A 56 -22.35 -12.30 1.12
CA TRP A 56 -23.19 -12.14 2.32
C TRP A 56 -23.77 -13.44 2.85
N ASP A 57 -23.85 -14.48 2.01
CA ASP A 57 -24.30 -15.82 2.41
C ASP A 57 -23.27 -16.57 3.27
N ILE A 58 -22.04 -16.11 3.28
CA ILE A 58 -21.00 -16.66 4.15
C ILE A 58 -21.14 -16.01 5.54
N ASN A 59 -21.36 -16.84 6.57
CA ASN A 59 -21.43 -16.39 7.96
C ASN A 59 -20.01 -16.09 8.51
N ALA A 60 -19.33 -15.11 7.93
CA ALA A 60 -18.02 -14.62 8.36
C ALA A 60 -17.98 -13.09 8.23
N ASN A 61 -17.28 -12.41 9.11
CA ASN A 61 -17.20 -10.95 9.11
C ASN A 61 -16.12 -10.45 8.13
N THR A 62 -16.33 -9.26 7.53
CA THR A 62 -15.25 -8.48 6.98
C THR A 62 -14.31 -8.09 8.11
N LYS A 63 -13.02 -8.31 7.96
CA LYS A 63 -12.00 -8.10 8.97
C LYS A 63 -11.05 -6.99 8.55
N ILE A 64 -10.79 -6.06 9.46
CA ILE A 64 -9.78 -5.01 9.30
C ILE A 64 -8.77 -5.20 10.42
N GLU A 65 -7.53 -5.47 10.06
CA GLU A 65 -6.42 -5.67 10.98
C GLU A 65 -5.46 -4.49 10.79
N MET A 66 -5.30 -3.71 11.86
CA MET A 66 -4.46 -2.51 11.88
C MET A 66 -3.17 -2.81 12.63
N TYR A 67 -2.04 -2.67 11.97
CA TYR A 67 -0.68 -2.88 12.49
C TYR A 67 0.14 -1.60 12.34
N GLN A 68 1.26 -1.51 13.03
CA GLN A 68 2.16 -0.36 12.92
C GLN A 68 2.74 -0.18 11.51
N ASP A 69 2.92 -1.29 10.77
CA ASP A 69 3.55 -1.33 9.45
C ASP A 69 2.56 -1.50 8.28
N LYS A 70 1.29 -1.82 8.55
CA LYS A 70 0.30 -2.11 7.49
C LYS A 70 -1.13 -2.16 8.01
N ILE A 71 -2.09 -2.10 7.08
CA ILE A 71 -3.49 -2.52 7.30
C ILE A 71 -3.78 -3.71 6.39
N ILE A 72 -4.49 -4.72 6.93
CA ILE A 72 -5.01 -5.83 6.14
C ILE A 72 -6.53 -5.77 6.19
N ILE A 73 -7.17 -5.70 5.03
CA ILE A 73 -8.63 -5.72 4.88
C ILE A 73 -9.01 -7.02 4.19
N SER A 74 -9.77 -7.88 4.87
CA SER A 74 -10.19 -9.19 4.37
C SER A 74 -11.70 -9.25 4.26
N SER A 75 -12.20 -9.67 3.10
CA SER A 75 -13.61 -9.84 2.81
C SER A 75 -13.94 -11.31 2.51
N PRO A 76 -15.01 -11.87 3.08
CA PRO A 76 -15.46 -13.23 2.77
C PRO A 76 -15.94 -13.36 1.31
N GLY A 77 -15.57 -14.48 0.68
CA GLY A 77 -15.86 -14.82 -0.71
C GLY A 77 -14.68 -14.60 -1.63
N GLY A 78 -14.48 -15.53 -2.57
CA GLY A 78 -13.47 -15.46 -3.61
C GLY A 78 -13.88 -14.55 -4.77
N LEU A 79 -13.23 -14.67 -5.90
CA LEU A 79 -13.64 -14.02 -7.14
C LEU A 79 -14.89 -14.67 -7.71
N ASP A 80 -15.67 -13.91 -8.47
CA ASP A 80 -16.88 -14.39 -9.12
C ASP A 80 -16.62 -14.80 -10.57
N GLY A 81 -17.37 -15.82 -11.02
CA GLY A 81 -17.32 -16.33 -12.38
C GLY A 81 -15.93 -16.76 -12.80
N ASP A 82 -15.58 -16.44 -14.04
CA ASP A 82 -14.30 -16.80 -14.65
C ASP A 82 -13.19 -15.74 -14.42
N MET A 83 -13.39 -14.81 -13.46
CA MET A 83 -12.40 -13.77 -13.15
C MET A 83 -11.14 -14.40 -12.59
N THR A 84 -10.01 -14.13 -13.24
CA THR A 84 -8.71 -14.56 -12.75
C THR A 84 -8.15 -13.58 -11.71
N LYS A 85 -7.20 -14.06 -10.88
CA LYS A 85 -6.47 -13.20 -9.94
C LYS A 85 -5.76 -12.05 -10.66
N GLU A 86 -5.22 -12.32 -11.83
CA GLU A 86 -4.51 -11.35 -12.67
C GLU A 86 -5.45 -10.24 -13.15
N ASP A 87 -6.65 -10.59 -13.58
CA ASP A 87 -7.66 -9.62 -14.01
C ASP A 87 -8.14 -8.74 -12.85
N TYR A 88 -8.34 -9.35 -11.68
CA TYR A 88 -8.68 -8.61 -10.47
C TYR A 88 -7.59 -7.58 -10.09
N ILE A 89 -6.32 -8.01 -10.04
CA ILE A 89 -5.19 -7.14 -9.67
C ILE A 89 -4.98 -6.03 -10.72
N LYS A 90 -5.20 -6.31 -12.01
CA LYS A 90 -5.13 -5.29 -13.07
C LYS A 90 -6.31 -4.31 -13.04
N GLY A 91 -7.40 -4.66 -12.35
CA GLY A 91 -8.60 -3.83 -12.27
C GLY A 91 -9.25 -3.62 -13.64
N ASN A 92 -9.22 -4.64 -14.51
CA ASN A 92 -9.78 -4.56 -15.86
C ASN A 92 -11.28 -4.79 -15.89
N TYR A 93 -11.80 -5.55 -14.94
CA TYR A 93 -13.20 -5.93 -14.83
C TYR A 93 -13.74 -5.64 -13.45
N SER A 94 -15.02 -5.32 -13.36
CA SER A 94 -15.79 -5.25 -12.12
C SER A 94 -17.01 -6.14 -12.24
N TYR A 95 -17.09 -7.09 -11.35
CA TYR A 95 -18.32 -7.85 -11.15
C TYR A 95 -19.07 -7.29 -9.95
N LEU A 96 -20.30 -6.84 -10.15
CA LEU A 96 -21.13 -6.30 -9.06
C LEU A 96 -21.83 -7.44 -8.33
N ARG A 97 -21.20 -8.02 -7.32
CA ARG A 97 -21.82 -9.05 -6.49
C ARG A 97 -23.04 -8.53 -5.75
N ASN A 98 -22.99 -7.31 -5.24
CA ASN A 98 -24.04 -6.68 -4.45
C ASN A 98 -24.52 -5.38 -5.12
N PRO A 99 -25.32 -5.43 -6.19
CA PRO A 99 -25.69 -4.25 -6.97
C PRO A 99 -26.49 -3.22 -6.15
N ILE A 100 -27.28 -3.64 -5.17
CA ILE A 100 -28.03 -2.72 -4.30
C ILE A 100 -27.07 -1.90 -3.44
N ILE A 101 -26.11 -2.56 -2.76
CA ILE A 101 -25.11 -1.89 -1.92
C ILE A 101 -24.25 -0.97 -2.79
N ALA A 102 -23.79 -1.46 -3.93
CA ALA A 102 -23.00 -0.68 -4.88
C ALA A 102 -23.73 0.57 -5.37
N ASN A 103 -25.03 0.48 -5.65
CA ASN A 103 -25.84 1.63 -6.06
C ASN A 103 -26.01 2.66 -4.93
N VAL A 104 -26.19 2.23 -3.68
CA VAL A 104 -26.22 3.14 -2.52
C VAL A 104 -24.88 3.84 -2.38
N PHE A 105 -23.77 3.09 -2.40
CA PHE A 105 -22.41 3.65 -2.27
C PHE A 105 -22.08 4.63 -3.40
N ARG A 106 -22.54 4.35 -4.63
CA ARG A 106 -22.39 5.26 -5.77
C ARG A 106 -23.18 6.55 -5.59
N ARG A 107 -24.42 6.48 -5.17
CA ARG A 107 -25.26 7.67 -4.91
C ARG A 107 -24.71 8.57 -3.80
N LEU A 108 -23.98 7.98 -2.87
CA LEU A 108 -23.29 8.69 -1.79
C LEU A 108 -21.86 9.14 -2.19
N ASN A 109 -21.46 8.95 -3.45
CA ASN A 109 -20.13 9.25 -3.96
C ASN A 109 -18.99 8.54 -3.20
N ILE A 110 -19.28 7.37 -2.61
CA ILE A 110 -18.29 6.53 -1.94
C ILE A 110 -17.48 5.76 -2.97
N ILE A 111 -18.15 5.24 -4.02
CA ILE A 111 -17.50 4.53 -5.14
C ILE A 111 -17.89 5.14 -6.48
N GLU A 112 -17.06 4.93 -7.50
CA GLU A 112 -17.35 5.30 -8.87
C GLU A 112 -17.98 4.17 -9.70
N ALA A 113 -18.43 4.52 -10.91
CA ALA A 113 -19.19 3.60 -11.76
C ALA A 113 -18.37 2.51 -12.46
N PHE A 114 -17.05 2.67 -12.57
CA PHE A 114 -16.21 1.87 -13.47
C PHE A 114 -15.03 1.24 -12.72
N ALA A 115 -15.08 -0.02 -12.38
CA ALA A 115 -13.97 -0.94 -11.99
C ALA A 115 -12.58 -0.31 -11.64
N THR A 116 -12.57 0.90 -11.10
CA THR A 116 -11.34 1.70 -10.93
C THR A 116 -10.70 1.55 -9.55
N GLY A 117 -11.38 0.87 -8.60
CA GLY A 117 -10.94 0.81 -7.20
C GLY A 117 -9.54 0.25 -7.02
N ILE A 118 -9.21 -0.89 -7.65
CA ILE A 118 -7.85 -1.48 -7.59
C ILE A 118 -6.82 -0.57 -8.25
N LYS A 119 -7.17 0.06 -9.37
CA LYS A 119 -6.27 1.01 -10.05
C LYS A 119 -5.99 2.23 -9.17
N ARG A 120 -6.98 2.75 -8.46
CA ARG A 120 -6.81 3.86 -7.51
C ARG A 120 -5.94 3.49 -6.33
N ILE A 121 -6.14 2.28 -5.75
CA ILE A 121 -5.26 1.78 -4.71
C ILE A 121 -3.81 1.78 -5.21
N ASN A 122 -3.56 1.22 -6.39
CA ASN A 122 -2.22 1.15 -6.97
C ASN A 122 -1.66 2.55 -7.30
N GLU A 123 -2.50 3.46 -7.83
CA GLU A 123 -2.10 4.84 -8.15
C GLU A 123 -1.73 5.64 -6.88
N ALA A 124 -2.49 5.47 -5.79
CA ALA A 124 -2.17 6.09 -4.51
C ALA A 124 -0.78 5.69 -3.98
N TYR A 125 -0.29 4.51 -4.36
CA TYR A 125 1.04 4.01 -4.01
C TYR A 125 2.08 4.17 -5.12
N LYS A 126 1.78 4.86 -6.23
CA LYS A 126 2.69 4.88 -7.40
C LYS A 126 4.09 5.38 -7.08
N ASN A 127 4.19 6.38 -6.21
CA ASN A 127 5.45 7.00 -5.81
C ASN A 127 6.05 6.39 -4.53
N ALA A 128 5.34 5.46 -3.87
CA ALA A 128 5.84 4.78 -2.70
C ALA A 128 6.76 3.61 -3.11
N TYR A 129 7.80 3.36 -2.31
CA TYR A 129 8.68 2.22 -2.49
C TYR A 129 7.94 0.90 -2.23
N VAL A 130 7.13 0.88 -1.17
CA VAL A 130 6.26 -0.25 -0.84
C VAL A 130 4.98 -0.22 -1.67
N LYS A 131 4.45 -1.39 -2.01
CA LYS A 131 3.25 -1.53 -2.84
C LYS A 131 2.18 -2.34 -2.13
N PRO A 132 0.89 -2.09 -2.40
CA PRO A 132 -0.18 -2.94 -1.93
C PRO A 132 -0.02 -4.37 -2.43
N THR A 133 -0.44 -5.33 -1.63
CA THR A 133 -0.48 -6.73 -2.05
C THR A 133 -1.90 -7.28 -1.95
N TYR A 134 -2.20 -8.23 -2.84
CA TYR A 134 -3.52 -8.81 -3.00
C TYR A 134 -3.44 -10.32 -2.83
N ASN A 135 -4.11 -10.85 -1.85
CA ASN A 135 -4.24 -12.29 -1.63
C ASN A 135 -5.68 -12.70 -1.98
N VAL A 136 -5.79 -13.53 -3.01
CA VAL A 136 -7.07 -14.02 -3.52
C VAL A 136 -7.10 -15.53 -3.32
N THR A 137 -8.11 -15.99 -2.58
CA THR A 137 -8.41 -17.40 -2.33
C THR A 137 -9.86 -17.70 -2.71
N PRO A 138 -10.27 -18.95 -2.84
CA PRO A 138 -11.68 -19.29 -3.08
C PRO A 138 -12.64 -18.81 -2.00
N SER A 139 -12.15 -18.62 -0.76
CA SER A 139 -12.99 -18.27 0.39
C SER A 139 -12.89 -16.82 0.84
N ALA A 140 -11.87 -16.08 0.42
CA ALA A 140 -11.65 -14.69 0.84
C ALA A 140 -10.75 -13.92 -0.11
N ILE A 141 -10.93 -12.61 -0.13
CA ILE A 141 -10.01 -11.65 -0.76
C ILE A 141 -9.46 -10.76 0.33
N SER A 142 -8.12 -10.63 0.38
CA SER A 142 -7.44 -9.76 1.33
C SER A 142 -6.55 -8.75 0.60
N ILE A 143 -6.65 -7.49 1.00
CA ILE A 143 -5.81 -6.39 0.50
C ILE A 143 -4.93 -5.95 1.66
N THR A 144 -3.61 -5.94 1.45
CA THR A 144 -2.64 -5.40 2.40
C THR A 144 -2.16 -4.05 1.91
N LEU A 145 -2.34 -3.03 2.72
CA LEU A 145 -1.91 -1.67 2.49
C LEU A 145 -0.72 -1.38 3.44
N PRO A 146 0.51 -1.37 2.97
CA PRO A 146 1.67 -1.08 3.81
C PRO A 146 1.72 0.40 4.19
N VAL A 147 2.24 0.70 5.38
CA VAL A 147 2.59 2.06 5.78
C VAL A 147 3.65 2.59 4.82
N ILE A 148 3.42 3.76 4.27
CA ILE A 148 4.43 4.54 3.57
C ILE A 148 5.19 5.27 4.68
N GLU A 149 6.25 4.67 5.18
CA GLU A 149 7.18 5.44 5.97
C GLU A 149 7.63 6.63 5.10
N ASP A 150 7.87 7.79 5.73
CA ASP A 150 8.21 9.05 5.03
C ASP A 150 9.60 8.94 4.35
N TYR A 151 9.75 7.89 3.56
CA TYR A 151 10.86 7.72 2.63
C TYR A 151 10.52 8.50 1.36
N SER A 152 10.48 9.81 1.49
CA SER A 152 10.65 10.64 0.32
C SER A 152 12.07 10.37 -0.18
N LEU A 153 12.20 9.30 -0.99
CA LEU A 153 13.41 9.09 -1.76
C LEU A 153 13.60 10.33 -2.61
N SER A 154 14.68 11.04 -2.37
CA SER A 154 15.09 12.03 -3.33
C SER A 154 15.27 11.36 -4.71
N LEU A 155 15.09 12.07 -5.78
CA LEU A 155 15.32 11.54 -7.14
C LEU A 155 16.68 10.82 -7.28
N ASN A 156 17.68 11.26 -6.53
CA ASN A 156 19.00 10.66 -6.52
C ASN A 156 19.04 9.32 -5.76
N GLU A 157 18.33 9.22 -4.63
CA GLU A 157 18.20 7.98 -3.87
C GLU A 157 17.40 6.93 -4.64
N ALA A 158 16.28 7.34 -5.28
CA ALA A 158 15.52 6.48 -6.15
C ALA A 158 16.40 5.91 -7.26
N LYS A 159 17.23 6.75 -7.93
CA LYS A 159 18.14 6.30 -8.96
C LYS A 159 19.19 5.29 -8.44
N VAL A 160 19.66 5.42 -7.21
CA VAL A 160 20.57 4.42 -6.59
C VAL A 160 19.84 3.10 -6.37
N ILE A 161 18.66 3.13 -5.78
CA ILE A 161 17.86 1.93 -5.51
C ILE A 161 17.47 1.19 -6.80
N ASP A 162 17.08 1.92 -7.85
CA ASP A 162 16.71 1.36 -9.15
C ASP A 162 17.92 0.75 -9.89
N SER A 163 19.14 1.21 -9.58
CA SER A 163 20.37 0.69 -10.19
C SER A 163 20.83 -0.66 -9.62
N ILE A 164 20.31 -1.08 -8.46
CA ILE A 164 20.68 -2.32 -7.79
C ILE A 164 19.51 -3.31 -7.79
N LYS A 165 19.80 -4.59 -8.07
CA LYS A 165 18.81 -5.68 -8.08
C LYS A 165 18.60 -6.24 -6.68
N ASP A 166 17.40 -6.77 -6.44
CA ASP A 166 17.08 -7.45 -5.20
C ASP A 166 17.96 -8.70 -5.02
N ASN A 167 18.31 -8.99 -3.78
CA ASN A 167 19.08 -10.18 -3.38
C ASN A 167 20.55 -10.28 -3.88
N TYR A 168 21.11 -9.22 -4.45
CA TYR A 168 22.53 -9.16 -4.83
C TYR A 168 23.33 -8.26 -3.89
N LEU A 169 24.61 -8.62 -3.70
CA LEU A 169 25.58 -7.82 -2.95
C LEU A 169 26.39 -6.97 -3.94
N TYR A 170 26.40 -5.68 -3.71
CA TYR A 170 27.14 -4.72 -4.53
C TYR A 170 28.21 -4.03 -3.71
N SER A 171 29.42 -3.93 -4.24
CA SER A 171 30.40 -2.99 -3.67
C SER A 171 30.01 -1.54 -4.00
N ARG A 172 30.54 -0.57 -3.24
CA ARG A 172 30.29 0.84 -3.58
C ARG A 172 30.71 1.16 -5.01
N THR A 173 31.82 0.61 -5.49
CA THR A 173 32.32 0.83 -6.86
C THR A 173 31.39 0.29 -7.93
N ASP A 174 30.68 -0.81 -7.66
CA ASP A 174 29.68 -1.34 -8.58
C ASP A 174 28.49 -0.40 -8.67
N ILE A 175 28.03 0.14 -7.52
CA ILE A 175 26.91 1.08 -7.48
C ILE A 175 27.31 2.42 -8.12
N GLU A 176 28.55 2.89 -7.98
CA GLU A 176 29.07 4.07 -8.69
C GLU A 176 28.92 3.92 -10.21
N LYS A 177 29.33 2.77 -10.74
CA LYS A 177 29.23 2.47 -12.18
C LYS A 177 27.80 2.37 -12.66
N LEU A 178 26.93 1.72 -11.88
CA LEU A 178 25.54 1.50 -12.25
C LEU A 178 24.69 2.78 -12.16
N SER A 179 24.87 3.57 -11.09
CA SER A 179 24.07 4.76 -10.84
C SER A 179 24.61 6.03 -11.52
N GLY A 180 25.91 6.04 -11.87
CA GLY A 180 26.59 7.19 -12.48
C GLY A 180 26.87 8.33 -11.50
N PHE A 181 26.76 8.11 -10.19
CA PHE A 181 27.11 9.13 -9.19
C PHE A 181 28.58 9.08 -8.84
N THR A 182 29.14 10.24 -8.46
CA THR A 182 30.50 10.34 -7.92
C THR A 182 30.56 9.68 -6.53
N LYS A 183 31.77 9.26 -6.15
CA LYS A 183 32.05 8.62 -4.86
C LYS A 183 31.46 9.37 -3.67
N ASP A 184 31.71 10.67 -3.58
CA ASP A 184 31.33 11.48 -2.41
C ASP A 184 29.79 11.61 -2.32
N LYS A 185 29.14 11.84 -3.45
CA LYS A 185 27.69 11.90 -3.50
C LYS A 185 27.04 10.55 -3.17
N LEU A 186 27.62 9.45 -3.67
CA LEU A 186 27.09 8.12 -3.41
C LEU A 186 27.23 7.70 -1.94
N ILE A 187 28.32 8.10 -1.25
CA ILE A 187 28.47 7.83 0.18
C ILE A 187 27.32 8.44 0.99
N ILE A 188 26.95 9.70 0.69
CA ILE A 188 25.83 10.39 1.36
C ILE A 188 24.51 9.68 1.07
N LEU A 189 24.27 9.33 -0.20
CA LEU A 189 23.04 8.64 -0.61
C LEU A 189 22.93 7.25 0.04
N LEU A 190 24.01 6.46 0.08
CA LEU A 190 24.02 5.15 0.71
C LEU A 190 23.82 5.24 2.23
N ALA A 191 24.41 6.24 2.89
CA ALA A 191 24.18 6.47 4.32
C ALA A 191 22.70 6.78 4.60
N SER A 192 22.10 7.68 3.83
CA SER A 192 20.68 8.02 3.94
C SER A 192 19.78 6.83 3.65
N LEU A 193 20.06 6.05 2.60
CA LEU A 193 19.29 4.84 2.28
C LEU A 193 19.42 3.74 3.35
N GLN A 194 20.57 3.65 4.00
CA GLN A 194 20.77 2.74 5.14
C GLN A 194 20.00 3.21 6.37
N GLU A 195 20.00 4.50 6.68
CA GLU A 195 19.23 5.11 7.76
C GLU A 195 17.72 4.91 7.53
N LYS A 196 17.27 5.04 6.29
CA LYS A 196 15.91 4.72 5.86
C LYS A 196 15.60 3.22 5.85
N GLY A 197 16.56 2.34 6.14
CA GLY A 197 16.36 0.89 6.19
C GLY A 197 16.15 0.22 4.83
N LEU A 198 16.36 0.93 3.72
CA LEU A 198 16.13 0.43 2.35
C LEU A 198 17.28 -0.42 1.82
N ILE A 199 18.45 -0.27 2.40
CA ILE A 199 19.64 -1.09 2.10
C ILE A 199 20.27 -1.58 3.38
N GLU A 200 20.88 -2.75 3.30
CA GLU A 200 21.77 -3.30 4.35
C GLU A 200 23.21 -3.15 3.94
N LYS A 201 24.04 -2.73 4.91
CA LYS A 201 25.47 -2.68 4.76
C LYS A 201 26.11 -3.85 5.50
N SER A 202 26.98 -4.61 4.84
CA SER A 202 27.73 -5.72 5.41
C SER A 202 29.23 -5.55 5.17
N GLY A 203 30.06 -6.14 6.06
CA GLY A 203 31.52 -6.05 5.96
C GLY A 203 32.12 -4.75 6.50
N LYS A 204 33.45 -4.62 6.40
CA LYS A 204 34.22 -3.45 6.84
C LYS A 204 35.32 -3.09 5.85
N GLY A 205 35.63 -1.81 5.76
CA GLY A 205 36.72 -1.30 4.92
C GLY A 205 36.53 -1.63 3.44
N ARG A 206 37.51 -2.26 2.80
CA ARG A 206 37.45 -2.62 1.38
C ARG A 206 36.45 -3.75 1.06
N ALA A 207 36.07 -4.54 2.06
CA ALA A 207 35.08 -5.61 1.93
C ALA A 207 33.68 -5.16 2.38
N THR A 208 33.35 -3.90 2.13
CA THR A 208 31.98 -3.38 2.40
C THR A 208 31.09 -3.61 1.20
N TYR A 209 29.94 -4.23 1.45
CA TYR A 209 28.90 -4.52 0.46
C TYR A 209 27.56 -3.95 0.90
N TYR A 210 26.70 -3.67 -0.05
CA TYR A 210 25.36 -3.16 0.11
C TYR A 210 24.38 -4.09 -0.58
N LYS A 211 23.25 -4.35 0.07
CA LYS A 211 22.16 -5.17 -0.43
C LYS A 211 20.85 -4.42 -0.25
N LYS A 212 19.99 -4.47 -1.25
CA LYS A 212 18.63 -3.98 -1.16
C LYS A 212 17.81 -4.89 -0.23
N LYS A 213 17.04 -4.31 0.67
CA LYS A 213 16.10 -5.02 1.57
C LYS A 213 14.81 -5.37 0.86
#